data_b5efe75993e47fbd5c0a27f32780c27e
#
_entry.id   b5efe75993e47fbd5c0a27f32780c27e
#
_cell.length_a   1.000
_cell.length_b   1.000
_cell.length_c   1.000
_cell.angle_alpha   90.00
_cell.angle_beta   90.00
_cell.angle_gamma   90.00
#
_symmetry.space_group_name_H-M   'P 1'
#
loop_
_entity.id
_entity.type
_entity.pdbx_description
1 polymer ?
#
loop_
_entity_poly.entity_id
_entity_poly.type
_entity_poly.pdbx_seq_one_letter_code
_entity_poly.pdbx_strand_id
1 'polypeptide(L)'
;MKKNNYRHGDVLLIPTIDAVKGKQEAELILARGEVTGHAHRITEGEAALFKYDDKTYLRVMSDFALLTHEEHKALQIPQGDYEIKIQNDYEPSGWKKVQD
;
A
#
# COMPACT_ATOMS: atom_id res chain seq x y z
N MET A 1 -0.16 -20.85 8.17
CA MET A 1 -1.30 -20.05 7.84
C MET A 1 -1.01 -19.12 6.69
N LYS A 2 -1.94 -19.09 5.74
CA LYS A 2 -1.75 -18.30 4.60
C LYS A 2 -2.17 -16.89 4.83
N LYS A 3 -1.42 -15.92 4.37
CA LYS A 3 -1.78 -14.53 4.47
C LYS A 3 -2.37 -14.07 3.16
N ASN A 4 -3.26 -13.13 3.24
CA ASN A 4 -3.95 -12.64 2.06
C ASN A 4 -3.31 -11.38 1.53
N ASN A 5 -3.40 -11.21 0.23
CA ASN A 5 -3.09 -9.92 -0.36
C ASN A 5 -4.26 -8.99 -0.10
N TYR A 6 -3.97 -7.71 0.00
CA TYR A 6 -5.00 -6.71 0.19
C TYR A 6 -4.91 -5.69 -0.93
N ARG A 7 -6.05 -5.21 -1.36
CA ARG A 7 -6.11 -4.22 -2.41
C ARG A 7 -6.93 -3.04 -1.96
N HIS A 8 -6.43 -1.84 -2.21
CA HIS A 8 -7.11 -0.61 -1.87
C HIS A 8 -6.97 0.31 -3.07
N GLY A 9 -7.98 0.32 -3.94
CA GLY A 9 -7.85 1.01 -5.20
C GLY A 9 -6.79 0.35 -6.06
N ASP A 10 -5.84 1.12 -6.50
CA ASP A 10 -4.75 0.59 -7.31
C ASP A 10 -3.53 0.20 -6.47
N VAL A 11 -3.65 0.24 -5.16
CA VAL A 11 -2.57 -0.14 -4.27
C VAL A 11 -2.76 -1.59 -3.86
N LEU A 12 -1.73 -2.38 -4.05
CA LEU A 12 -1.75 -3.79 -3.70
C LEU A 12 -0.75 -4.01 -2.57
N LEU A 13 -1.20 -4.66 -1.50
CA LEU A 13 -0.37 -4.97 -0.36
C LEU A 13 -0.16 -6.46 -0.32
N ILE A 14 1.07 -6.90 -0.47
CA ILE A 14 1.40 -8.32 -0.58
C ILE A 14 2.20 -8.72 0.64
N PRO A 15 1.68 -9.65 1.45
CA PRO A 15 2.45 -10.09 2.61
C PRO A 15 3.81 -10.61 2.19
N THR A 16 4.81 -10.29 2.96
CA THR A 16 6.16 -10.72 2.64
C THR A 16 6.83 -11.27 3.88
N ILE A 17 7.67 -12.27 3.67
CA ILE A 17 8.48 -12.78 4.76
C ILE A 17 9.89 -12.25 4.68
N ASP A 18 10.18 -11.47 3.66
CA ASP A 18 11.50 -10.88 3.54
C ASP A 18 11.66 -9.82 4.61
N ALA A 19 12.87 -9.67 5.08
CA ALA A 19 13.12 -8.64 6.06
C ALA A 19 12.84 -7.28 5.46
N VAL A 20 12.07 -6.50 6.15
CA VAL A 20 11.80 -5.13 5.72
C VAL A 20 13.05 -4.32 5.99
N LYS A 21 13.52 -3.62 4.98
CA LYS A 21 14.73 -2.84 5.09
C LYS A 21 14.59 -1.58 4.26
N GLY A 22 15.60 -0.74 4.35
CA GLY A 22 15.60 0.48 3.59
C GLY A 22 15.39 1.66 4.50
N LYS A 23 15.17 2.80 3.88
CA LYS A 23 15.04 4.04 4.61
C LYS A 23 13.59 4.25 5.01
N GLN A 24 13.37 4.56 6.27
CA GLN A 24 12.03 4.81 6.74
C GLN A 24 11.54 6.15 6.24
N GLU A 25 10.33 6.16 5.73
CA GLU A 25 9.72 7.38 5.23
C GLU A 25 9.09 8.17 6.36
N ALA A 26 9.12 9.47 6.25
CA ALA A 26 8.55 10.33 7.28
C ALA A 26 7.03 10.28 7.28
N GLU A 27 6.44 10.03 6.12
CA GLU A 27 5.00 10.03 6.00
C GLU A 27 4.51 8.64 5.69
N LEU A 28 3.29 8.34 6.16
CA LEU A 28 2.70 7.03 5.92
C LEU A 28 1.75 7.09 4.74
N ILE A 29 2.27 7.56 3.63
CA ILE A 29 1.50 7.65 2.39
C ILE A 29 2.02 6.57 1.46
N LEU A 30 1.17 5.58 1.17
CA LEU A 30 1.56 4.47 0.33
C LEU A 30 1.59 4.86 -1.13
N ALA A 31 0.68 5.71 -1.53
CA ALA A 31 0.62 6.17 -2.91
C ALA A 31 -0.20 7.42 -2.97
N ARG A 32 0.14 8.31 -3.88
CA ARG A 32 -0.64 9.53 -4.06
C ARG A 32 -1.56 9.33 -5.24
N GLY A 33 -2.75 9.88 -5.10
CA GLY A 33 -3.73 9.79 -6.16
C GLY A 33 -3.48 10.83 -7.23
N GLU A 34 -4.26 10.72 -8.29
CA GLU A 34 -4.13 11.68 -9.39
C GLU A 34 -4.75 13.01 -9.03
N VAL A 35 -5.73 13.01 -8.18
CA VAL A 35 -6.34 14.25 -7.75
C VAL A 35 -5.52 14.82 -6.61
N THR A 36 -5.25 16.10 -6.68
CA THR A 36 -4.45 16.77 -5.67
C THR A 36 -5.06 16.57 -4.29
N GLY A 37 -4.24 16.16 -3.35
CA GLY A 37 -4.69 15.94 -1.99
C GLY A 37 -5.22 14.55 -1.72
N HIS A 38 -5.46 13.78 -2.75
CA HIS A 38 -5.92 12.40 -2.55
C HIS A 38 -4.72 11.49 -2.40
N ALA A 39 -4.78 10.59 -1.46
CA ALA A 39 -3.68 9.67 -1.23
C ALA A 39 -4.13 8.49 -0.40
N HIS A 40 -3.47 7.35 -0.62
CA HIS A 40 -3.64 6.18 0.23
C HIS A 40 -2.70 6.35 1.40
N ARG A 41 -3.25 6.47 2.60
CA ARG A 41 -2.42 6.72 3.77
C ARG A 41 -2.91 5.95 4.98
N ILE A 42 -2.00 5.67 5.87
CA ILE A 42 -2.35 5.02 7.12
C ILE A 42 -2.75 6.12 8.10
N THR A 43 -3.95 6.04 8.62
CA THR A 43 -4.46 7.06 9.53
C THR A 43 -4.68 6.56 10.94
N GLU A 44 -4.67 5.24 11.17
CA GLU A 44 -4.80 4.69 12.50
C GLU A 44 -3.91 3.49 12.64
N GLY A 45 -3.47 3.22 13.86
CA GLY A 45 -2.60 2.11 14.13
C GLY A 45 -1.15 2.53 14.09
N GLU A 46 -0.27 1.60 14.45
CA GLU A 46 1.16 1.86 14.43
C GLU A 46 1.78 1.16 13.24
N ALA A 47 2.42 1.92 12.39
CA ALA A 47 3.00 1.36 11.19
C ALA A 47 4.19 2.19 10.77
N ALA A 48 5.03 1.61 9.93
CA ALA A 48 6.18 2.29 9.37
C ALA A 48 6.28 1.93 7.90
N LEU A 49 6.73 2.88 7.11
CA LEU A 49 6.88 2.72 5.69
C LEU A 49 8.34 2.83 5.33
N PHE A 50 8.83 1.93 4.52
CA PHE A 50 10.23 1.89 4.16
C PHE A 50 10.41 1.83 2.66
N LYS A 51 11.46 2.44 2.17
CA LYS A 51 11.82 2.36 0.76
C LYS A 51 13.21 1.79 0.62
N TYR A 52 13.35 0.83 -0.27
CA TYR A 52 14.62 0.24 -0.55
C TYR A 52 14.67 -0.06 -2.04
N ASP A 53 15.62 0.56 -2.71
CA ASP A 53 15.72 0.41 -4.14
C ASP A 53 14.42 0.92 -4.75
N ASP A 54 13.75 0.17 -5.57
CA ASP A 54 12.49 0.57 -6.15
C ASP A 54 11.30 0.02 -5.41
N LYS A 55 11.52 -0.58 -4.25
CA LYS A 55 10.44 -1.25 -3.54
C LYS A 55 10.02 -0.46 -2.33
N THR A 56 8.75 -0.56 -2.03
CA THR A 56 8.17 0.07 -0.85
C THR A 56 7.59 -1.01 0.03
N TYR A 57 7.85 -0.89 1.33
CA TYR A 57 7.36 -1.88 2.29
C TYR A 57 6.62 -1.17 3.40
N LEU A 58 5.57 -1.84 3.88
CA LEU A 58 4.79 -1.35 5.02
C LEU A 58 4.91 -2.37 6.14
N ARG A 59 5.26 -1.91 7.32
CA ARG A 59 5.25 -2.76 8.51
C ARG A 59 4.14 -2.28 9.43
N VAL A 60 3.20 -3.14 9.72
CA VAL A 60 2.12 -2.84 10.66
C VAL A 60 2.50 -3.47 11.98
N MET A 61 2.70 -2.64 12.99
CA MET A 61 3.18 -3.09 14.29
C MET A 61 2.06 -3.30 15.30
N SER A 62 0.96 -2.58 15.15
CA SER A 62 -0.19 -2.81 16.03
C SER A 62 -1.01 -3.97 15.46
N ASP A 63 -2.10 -4.33 16.13
CA ASP A 63 -2.94 -5.42 15.67
C ASP A 63 -3.43 -5.18 14.26
N PHE A 64 -3.72 -3.95 13.93
CA PHE A 64 -4.07 -3.58 12.57
C PHE A 64 -3.76 -2.11 12.38
N ALA A 65 -3.72 -1.71 11.12
CA ALA A 65 -3.61 -0.30 10.77
C ALA A 65 -4.75 0.00 9.79
N LEU A 66 -5.16 1.24 9.75
CA LEU A 66 -6.27 1.63 8.89
C LEU A 66 -5.72 2.40 7.69
N LEU A 67 -6.00 1.87 6.52
CA LEU A 67 -5.58 2.48 5.27
C LEU A 67 -6.78 3.21 4.69
N THR A 68 -6.63 4.49 4.42
CA THR A 68 -7.74 5.31 3.96
C THR A 68 -7.40 6.04 2.68
N HIS A 69 -8.42 6.44 1.97
CA HIS A 69 -8.32 7.22 0.76
C HIS A 69 -9.61 8.00 0.62
N GLU A 70 -9.55 9.16 0.01
CA GLU A 70 -10.71 10.04 -0.09
C GLU A 70 -11.89 9.40 -0.83
N GLU A 71 -11.60 8.51 -1.77
CA GLU A 71 -12.66 7.92 -2.58
C GLU A 71 -12.84 6.43 -2.39
N HIS A 72 -12.11 5.82 -1.47
CA HIS A 72 -12.22 4.38 -1.26
C HIS A 72 -12.58 4.12 0.18
N LYS A 73 -13.23 3.00 0.41
CA LYS A 73 -13.54 2.63 1.77
C LYS A 73 -12.27 2.32 2.52
N ALA A 74 -12.26 2.63 3.79
CA ALA A 74 -11.12 2.32 4.64
C ALA A 74 -10.93 0.81 4.71
N LEU A 75 -9.68 0.40 4.83
CA LEU A 75 -9.35 -1.01 4.87
C LEU A 75 -8.45 -1.27 6.06
N GLN A 76 -8.80 -2.27 6.85
CA GLN A 76 -7.98 -2.66 7.99
C GLN A 76 -6.91 -3.62 7.52
N ILE A 77 -5.67 -3.30 7.82
CA ILE A 77 -4.52 -4.13 7.43
C ILE A 77 -3.98 -4.79 8.69
N PRO A 78 -3.99 -6.12 8.77
CA PRO A 78 -3.51 -6.80 9.97
C PRO A 78 -2.02 -6.61 10.18
N GLN A 79 -1.59 -6.91 11.39
CA GLN A 79 -0.19 -6.83 11.74
C GLN A 79 0.64 -7.68 10.79
N GLY A 80 1.77 -7.17 10.38
CA GLY A 80 2.66 -7.90 9.50
C GLY A 80 3.42 -6.96 8.59
N ASP A 81 4.22 -7.57 7.73
CA ASP A 81 5.04 -6.85 6.76
C ASP A 81 4.48 -7.09 5.37
N TYR A 82 4.43 -6.03 4.59
CA TYR A 82 3.85 -6.09 3.26
C TYR A 82 4.73 -5.36 2.26
N GLU A 83 4.78 -5.88 1.05
CA GLU A 83 5.36 -5.15 -0.06
C GLU A 83 4.23 -4.41 -0.75
N ILE A 84 4.46 -3.13 -1.08
CA ILE A 84 3.44 -2.30 -1.68
C ILE A 84 3.71 -2.20 -3.16
N LYS A 85 2.71 -2.48 -3.97
CA LYS A 85 2.82 -2.32 -5.41
C LYS A 85 1.67 -1.47 -5.90
N ILE A 86 1.96 -0.65 -6.88
CA ILE A 86 0.93 0.13 -7.54
C ILE A 86 0.56 -0.63 -8.79
N GLN A 87 -0.69 -1.04 -8.88
CA GLN A 87 -1.12 -1.81 -10.00
C GLN A 87 -1.76 -0.88 -11.00
N ASN A 88 -1.03 -0.65 -12.09
CA ASN A 88 -1.51 0.21 -13.12
C ASN A 88 -2.34 -0.57 -14.07
N ASP A 89 -3.46 -0.05 -14.42
CA ASP A 89 -4.33 -0.70 -15.38
C ASP A 89 -3.97 -0.32 -16.79
N TYR A 90 -3.02 0.55 -16.96
CA TYR A 90 -2.66 1.01 -18.27
C TYR A 90 -1.75 0.00 -18.96
N GLU A 91 -2.08 -0.34 -20.16
CA GLU A 91 -1.30 -1.27 -20.91
C GLU A 91 -0.57 -0.54 -22.01
N PRO A 92 0.72 -0.57 -21.99
CA PRO A 92 1.43 0.17 -23.02
C PRO A 92 1.13 -0.33 -24.42
N SER A 93 0.84 -1.57 -24.51
CA SER A 93 0.57 -2.09 -25.81
C SER A 93 -0.77 -1.69 -26.30
N GLY A 94 -1.51 -1.11 -25.58
CA GLY A 94 -2.67 -0.75 -26.03
C GLY A 94 -3.51 -0.28 -25.20
N TRP A 95 -3.12 -0.24 -24.66
CA TRP A 95 -3.78 0.06 -23.90
C TRP A 95 -4.96 -0.15 -23.63
N LYS A 96 -5.30 -0.79 -23.29
CA LYS A 96 -6.49 -0.93 -22.91
C LYS A 96 -6.65 -0.69 -21.52
N LYS A 97 -7.57 0.06 -21.19
CA LYS A 97 -7.79 0.36 -19.88
C LYS A 97 -8.57 -0.67 -19.27
N VAL A 98 -8.17 -1.18 -18.23
CA VAL A 98 -8.94 -2.16 -17.53
C VAL A 98 -10.02 -1.47 -16.76
N GLN A 99 -11.20 -1.96 -16.88
CA GLN A 99 -12.26 -1.37 -16.17
C GLN A 99 -12.42 -1.97 -14.87
N ASP A 100 -12.67 -1.20 -13.92
CA ASP A 100 -12.85 -1.71 -12.63
C ASP A 100 -14.11 -1.86 -12.18
#